data_e83c86626eefb01128c3c3b46a7a0661
#
_entry.id   e83c86626eefb01128c3c3b46a7a0661
#
_cell.length_a   1.000
_cell.length_b   1.000
_cell.length_c   1.000
_cell.angle_alpha   90.00
_cell.angle_beta   90.00
_cell.angle_gamma   90.00
#
_symmetry.space_group_name_H-M   'P 1'
#
loop_
_entity.id
_entity.type
_entity.pdbx_description
1 polymer ?
#
loop_
_entity_poly.entity_id
_entity_poly.type
_entity_poly.pdbx_seq_one_letter_code
_entity_poly.pdbx_strand_id
1 'polypeptide(L)'
;HLIYTEGNFRLAERAHVDGPVPLSSLLAHFNELTGLALTQDHDAEIHLVEATLPPEGYELTITPEEIVIRAAGEAGWRHGLVSLAQWARQHGESLPCLTVRDAPRFGFRGIFLDCARHFHSIATLKRLLKQMSLYKFNRFHWHLTDDEGWRLEIKAFPQLTAVGAWRGHGLAVGPQLSGGLDPYGGYYTQSEVRELVAYAAGLGITIIPEIDIPGHCHAAIKALPELLVEEADRSRYLSVQYFDDNVLNPALPGTYEFLDAVMDEVCDLFPGSQVHMGGDEVPTGVWTDSPACQQLMAEQGYQDCRELQGHLLRHCQQYLARKGKQMLGWEEILHGDKVSREATVFAWTSFQAGLDAAASGYPVVMAPAQHLYLDLAWSQDIHEPGLYWAGTLNLAQVHACDPAPADFHANDNILGVLSPLWSELITSRDRLDYMLFPRMLATAEVAWSTPARKVWEHFVARLPGQLHILDQLQVRYRVPQR
;
A
#
# COMPACT_ATOMS: atom_id res chain seq x y z
N HIS A 1 -25.58 1.54 7.43
CA HIS A 1 -27.03 1.81 7.39
C HIS A 1 -27.23 3.32 7.28
N LEU A 2 -27.96 3.78 6.27
CA LEU A 2 -28.24 5.20 6.00
C LEU A 2 -29.76 5.41 6.02
N ILE A 3 -30.21 6.39 6.82
CA ILE A 3 -31.62 6.81 6.90
C ILE A 3 -31.65 8.33 6.77
N TYR A 4 -32.39 8.85 5.79
CA TYR A 4 -32.68 10.27 5.66
C TYR A 4 -33.85 10.66 6.56
N THR A 5 -33.77 11.88 7.14
CA THR A 5 -34.84 12.52 7.91
C THR A 5 -35.16 13.89 7.30
N GLU A 6 -36.26 14.50 7.71
CA GLU A 6 -36.65 15.84 7.23
C GLU A 6 -35.70 16.92 7.74
N GLY A 7 -35.45 17.93 6.91
CA GLY A 7 -34.65 19.10 7.25
C GLY A 7 -33.24 19.09 6.68
N ASN A 8 -32.55 20.20 6.91
CA ASN A 8 -31.15 20.40 6.55
C ASN A 8 -30.42 21.09 7.70
N PHE A 9 -29.14 20.73 7.91
CA PHE A 9 -28.20 21.43 8.77
C PHE A 9 -27.40 22.42 7.93
N ARG A 10 -27.20 23.63 8.43
CA ARG A 10 -26.33 24.62 7.79
C ARG A 10 -24.93 24.55 8.38
N LEU A 11 -24.02 23.93 7.64
CA LEU A 11 -22.60 23.88 7.99
C LEU A 11 -21.95 25.23 7.66
N ALA A 12 -21.54 25.98 8.67
CA ALA A 12 -20.85 27.25 8.48
C ALA A 12 -19.41 27.02 7.97
N GLU A 13 -18.86 28.01 7.25
CA GLU A 13 -17.45 28.00 6.82
C GLU A 13 -16.50 27.89 8.03
N ARG A 14 -16.90 28.45 9.16
CA ARG A 14 -16.25 28.25 10.46
C ARG A 14 -17.27 27.63 11.40
N ALA A 15 -16.97 26.43 11.89
CA ALA A 15 -17.82 25.69 12.81
C ALA A 15 -16.98 25.18 13.99
N HIS A 16 -17.67 24.90 15.10
CA HIS A 16 -17.04 24.46 16.34
C HIS A 16 -17.31 22.98 16.59
N VAL A 17 -16.31 22.30 17.14
CA VAL A 17 -16.37 20.87 17.45
C VAL A 17 -16.01 20.64 18.90
N ASP A 18 -16.85 19.93 19.64
CA ASP A 18 -16.56 19.46 20.99
C ASP A 18 -16.27 17.94 20.99
N GLY A 19 -15.41 17.48 21.90
CA GLY A 19 -15.08 16.07 22.05
C GLY A 19 -14.11 15.76 23.18
N PRO A 20 -13.98 14.46 23.55
CA PRO A 20 -13.32 14.01 24.79
C PRO A 20 -11.80 14.05 24.78
N VAL A 21 -11.14 14.30 23.65
CA VAL A 21 -9.67 14.28 23.47
C VAL A 21 -9.20 15.53 22.72
N PRO A 22 -7.90 15.85 22.72
CA PRO A 22 -7.36 16.88 21.84
C PRO A 22 -7.66 16.54 20.38
N LEU A 23 -8.41 17.40 19.69
CA LEU A 23 -8.94 17.13 18.35
C LEU A 23 -8.06 17.68 17.21
N SER A 24 -6.93 18.30 17.51
CA SER A 24 -6.11 19.06 16.56
C SER A 24 -5.78 18.28 15.28
N SER A 25 -5.38 17.01 15.40
CA SER A 25 -5.07 16.14 14.26
C SER A 25 -6.31 15.82 13.41
N LEU A 26 -7.44 15.48 14.06
CA LEU A 26 -8.70 15.16 13.39
C LEU A 26 -9.24 16.39 12.64
N LEU A 27 -9.21 17.56 13.29
CA LEU A 27 -9.70 18.80 12.69
C LEU A 27 -8.80 19.29 11.56
N ALA A 28 -7.48 19.21 11.72
CA ALA A 28 -6.54 19.52 10.65
C ALA A 28 -6.82 18.66 9.41
N HIS A 29 -7.04 17.36 9.59
CA HIS A 29 -7.39 16.44 8.53
C HIS A 29 -8.72 16.82 7.85
N PHE A 30 -9.79 17.05 8.63
CA PHE A 30 -11.07 17.47 8.07
C PHE A 30 -10.97 18.79 7.32
N ASN A 31 -10.28 19.78 7.89
CA ASN A 31 -10.08 21.09 7.28
C ASN A 31 -9.32 20.98 5.95
N GLU A 32 -8.30 20.14 5.93
CA GLU A 32 -7.58 19.85 4.69
C GLU A 32 -8.46 19.16 3.63
N LEU A 33 -9.34 18.25 4.04
CA LEU A 33 -10.26 17.56 3.13
C LEU A 33 -11.35 18.49 2.57
N THR A 34 -11.84 19.42 3.32
CA THR A 34 -13.03 20.25 2.97
C THR A 34 -12.70 21.66 2.55
N GLY A 35 -11.60 22.23 3.03
CA GLY A 35 -11.30 23.66 2.97
C GLY A 35 -12.06 24.50 4.01
N LEU A 36 -12.86 23.86 4.89
CA LEU A 36 -13.53 24.52 6.00
C LEU A 36 -12.58 24.74 7.18
N ALA A 37 -12.95 25.56 8.15
CA ALA A 37 -12.17 25.85 9.34
C ALA A 37 -12.90 25.39 10.60
N LEU A 38 -12.85 24.08 10.89
CA LEU A 38 -13.30 23.54 12.16
C LEU A 38 -12.28 23.84 13.27
N THR A 39 -12.77 24.30 14.40
CA THR A 39 -11.98 24.55 15.61
C THR A 39 -12.62 23.86 16.83
N GLN A 40 -11.81 23.50 17.82
CA GLN A 40 -12.32 22.89 19.05
C GLN A 40 -12.87 23.97 19.96
N ASP A 41 -14.15 23.84 20.40
CA ASP A 41 -14.83 24.73 21.34
C ASP A 41 -15.91 23.93 22.07
N HIS A 42 -16.29 24.38 23.30
CA HIS A 42 -17.36 23.78 24.08
C HIS A 42 -18.76 24.26 23.66
N ASP A 43 -18.88 25.43 23.05
CA ASP A 43 -20.14 25.92 22.45
C ASP A 43 -20.16 25.51 20.94
N ALA A 44 -20.32 24.22 20.70
CA ALA A 44 -20.14 23.61 19.40
C ALA A 44 -21.44 23.08 18.82
N GLU A 45 -21.53 23.10 17.49
CA GLU A 45 -22.62 22.48 16.72
C GLU A 45 -22.29 21.05 16.29
N ILE A 46 -21.02 20.62 16.42
CA ILE A 46 -20.54 19.29 16.07
C ILE A 46 -19.96 18.62 17.30
N HIS A 47 -20.46 17.44 17.64
CA HIS A 47 -20.09 16.72 18.85
C HIS A 47 -19.49 15.36 18.54
N LEU A 48 -18.25 15.11 19.02
CA LEU A 48 -17.64 13.80 19.03
C LEU A 48 -17.88 13.11 20.36
N VAL A 49 -18.64 12.04 20.35
CA VAL A 49 -19.12 11.36 21.57
C VAL A 49 -18.57 9.95 21.63
N GLU A 50 -18.05 9.55 22.80
CA GLU A 50 -17.63 8.17 23.04
C GLU A 50 -18.86 7.25 23.14
N ALA A 51 -18.80 6.09 22.48
CA ALA A 51 -19.87 5.10 22.47
C ALA A 51 -19.31 3.68 22.25
N THR A 52 -20.02 2.68 22.75
CA THR A 52 -19.68 1.29 22.52
C THR A 52 -20.08 0.88 21.10
N LEU A 53 -19.12 0.92 20.19
CA LEU A 53 -19.25 0.52 18.77
C LEU A 53 -18.08 -0.38 18.38
N PRO A 54 -18.17 -1.11 17.24
CA PRO A 54 -17.04 -1.87 16.73
C PRO A 54 -15.80 -0.98 16.53
N PRO A 55 -14.58 -1.54 16.61
CA PRO A 55 -13.37 -0.81 16.26
C PRO A 55 -13.52 -0.14 14.88
N GLU A 56 -13.05 1.10 14.72
CA GLU A 56 -13.21 1.92 13.52
C GLU A 56 -14.68 2.20 13.09
N GLY A 57 -15.69 1.63 13.76
CA GLY A 57 -17.11 1.90 13.53
C GLY A 57 -17.54 3.27 14.06
N TYR A 58 -18.56 3.85 13.42
CA TYR A 58 -19.14 5.12 13.85
C TYR A 58 -20.64 5.19 13.58
N GLU A 59 -21.29 6.12 14.29
CA GLU A 59 -22.64 6.58 13.99
C GLU A 59 -22.59 8.10 13.81
N LEU A 60 -23.02 8.59 12.64
CA LEU A 60 -23.13 10.01 12.31
C LEU A 60 -24.61 10.37 12.24
N THR A 61 -25.05 11.33 13.04
CA THR A 61 -26.38 11.89 13.01
C THR A 61 -26.32 13.37 12.68
N ILE A 62 -27.08 13.82 11.70
CA ILE A 62 -27.23 15.22 11.29
C ILE A 62 -28.69 15.58 11.53
N THR A 63 -28.95 16.57 12.42
CA THR A 63 -30.25 17.19 12.65
C THR A 63 -30.21 18.65 12.19
N PRO A 64 -31.32 19.39 12.16
CA PRO A 64 -31.27 20.82 11.84
C PRO A 64 -30.46 21.66 12.85
N GLU A 65 -30.25 21.16 14.08
CA GLU A 65 -29.64 21.87 15.19
C GLU A 65 -28.16 21.49 15.40
N GLU A 66 -27.81 20.22 15.21
CA GLU A 66 -26.49 19.70 15.57
C GLU A 66 -26.05 18.51 14.67
N ILE A 67 -24.76 18.24 14.69
CA ILE A 67 -24.13 17.03 14.15
C ILE A 67 -23.49 16.24 15.29
N VAL A 68 -23.83 14.97 15.42
CA VAL A 68 -23.24 14.08 16.43
C VAL A 68 -22.53 12.90 15.77
N ILE A 69 -21.25 12.69 16.10
CA ILE A 69 -20.48 11.53 15.66
C ILE A 69 -20.13 10.68 16.88
N ARG A 70 -20.73 9.49 16.98
CA ARG A 70 -20.47 8.52 18.04
C ARG A 70 -19.49 7.46 17.53
N ALA A 71 -18.48 7.13 18.34
CA ALA A 71 -17.51 6.08 18.05
C ALA A 71 -16.85 5.54 19.33
N ALA A 72 -16.16 4.40 19.21
CA ALA A 72 -15.39 3.84 20.33
C ALA A 72 -14.05 4.56 20.58
N GLY A 73 -13.62 5.44 19.65
CA GLY A 73 -12.37 6.19 19.74
C GLY A 73 -12.02 6.94 18.47
N GLU A 74 -10.80 7.44 18.41
CA GLU A 74 -10.31 8.36 17.37
C GLU A 74 -10.50 7.85 15.95
N ALA A 75 -10.22 6.58 15.68
CA ALA A 75 -10.37 6.00 14.34
C ALA A 75 -11.82 6.08 13.83
N GLY A 76 -12.80 5.75 14.66
CA GLY A 76 -14.21 5.87 14.30
C GLY A 76 -14.66 7.32 14.11
N TRP A 77 -14.23 8.26 14.97
CA TRP A 77 -14.49 9.69 14.78
C TRP A 77 -13.89 10.21 13.50
N ARG A 78 -12.66 9.78 13.15
CA ARG A 78 -12.03 10.12 11.89
C ARG A 78 -12.88 9.67 10.70
N HIS A 79 -13.38 8.44 10.70
CA HIS A 79 -14.26 7.92 9.65
C HIS A 79 -15.61 8.64 9.57
N GLY A 80 -16.17 9.03 10.70
CA GLY A 80 -17.37 9.87 10.76
C GLY A 80 -17.13 11.26 10.16
N LEU A 81 -16.03 11.92 10.54
CA LEU A 81 -15.62 13.21 9.96
C LEU A 81 -15.31 13.09 8.46
N VAL A 82 -14.66 12.03 8.01
CA VAL A 82 -14.43 11.79 6.57
C VAL A 82 -15.76 11.65 5.82
N SER A 83 -16.75 10.96 6.38
CA SER A 83 -18.09 10.89 5.79
C SER A 83 -18.77 12.25 5.75
N LEU A 84 -18.68 13.02 6.81
CA LEU A 84 -19.17 14.42 6.86
C LEU A 84 -18.47 15.28 5.79
N ALA A 85 -17.15 15.11 5.61
CA ALA A 85 -16.38 15.81 4.57
C ALA A 85 -16.87 15.47 3.16
N GLN A 86 -17.18 14.19 2.88
CA GLN A 86 -17.75 13.79 1.60
C GLN A 86 -19.15 14.42 1.37
N TRP A 87 -20.01 14.46 2.40
CA TRP A 87 -21.30 15.13 2.34
C TRP A 87 -21.15 16.63 2.09
N ALA A 88 -20.25 17.31 2.83
CA ALA A 88 -19.98 18.73 2.64
C ALA A 88 -19.50 19.05 1.22
N ARG A 89 -18.62 18.21 0.65
CA ARG A 89 -18.16 18.40 -0.74
C ARG A 89 -19.26 18.19 -1.80
N GLN A 90 -20.24 17.33 -1.53
CA GLN A 90 -21.33 17.06 -2.45
C GLN A 90 -22.49 18.08 -2.34
N HIS A 91 -22.75 18.58 -1.13
CA HIS A 91 -23.94 19.39 -0.83
C HIS A 91 -23.61 20.84 -0.46
N GLY A 92 -22.31 21.19 -0.32
CA GLY A 92 -21.90 22.52 0.16
C GLY A 92 -22.33 22.76 1.62
N GLU A 93 -22.81 23.96 1.93
CA GLU A 93 -23.20 24.35 3.28
C GLU A 93 -24.52 23.73 3.77
N SER A 94 -25.38 23.22 2.89
CA SER A 94 -26.70 22.70 3.26
C SER A 94 -26.70 21.18 3.26
N LEU A 95 -26.43 20.58 4.40
CA LEU A 95 -26.35 19.14 4.57
C LEU A 95 -27.73 18.53 4.83
N PRO A 96 -28.15 17.47 4.15
CA PRO A 96 -29.41 16.80 4.46
C PRO A 96 -29.35 16.15 5.84
N CYS A 97 -30.46 16.21 6.59
CA CYS A 97 -30.57 15.50 7.86
C CYS A 97 -30.65 13.99 7.62
N LEU A 98 -29.83 13.24 8.38
CA LEU A 98 -29.70 11.80 8.21
C LEU A 98 -29.07 11.13 9.44
N THR A 99 -29.17 9.80 9.49
CA THR A 99 -28.36 8.97 10.39
C THR A 99 -27.63 7.91 9.57
N VAL A 100 -26.32 7.81 9.77
CA VAL A 100 -25.45 6.75 9.22
C VAL A 100 -24.89 5.93 10.38
N ARG A 101 -24.97 4.60 10.28
CA ARG A 101 -24.23 3.66 11.12
C ARG A 101 -23.38 2.77 10.22
N ASP A 102 -22.07 2.81 10.42
CA ASP A 102 -21.11 2.19 9.50
C ASP A 102 -19.87 1.67 10.21
N ALA A 103 -19.25 0.64 9.64
CA ALA A 103 -17.99 0.05 10.13
C ALA A 103 -17.31 -0.71 8.98
N PRO A 104 -15.97 -0.81 8.97
CA PRO A 104 -15.26 -1.54 7.92
C PRO A 104 -15.47 -3.05 8.03
N ARG A 105 -15.50 -3.72 6.87
CA ARG A 105 -15.45 -5.19 6.79
C ARG A 105 -14.09 -5.74 7.20
N PHE A 106 -13.00 -5.09 6.74
CA PHE A 106 -11.64 -5.52 6.97
C PHE A 106 -10.83 -4.47 7.73
N GLY A 107 -9.96 -4.96 8.63
CA GLY A 107 -9.00 -4.14 9.36
C GLY A 107 -7.83 -3.64 8.52
N PHE A 108 -7.45 -4.39 7.46
CA PHE A 108 -6.41 -3.99 6.52
C PHE A 108 -7.06 -3.50 5.20
N ARG A 109 -6.83 -2.24 4.86
CA ARG A 109 -7.37 -1.59 3.66
C ARG A 109 -6.24 -0.79 3.01
N GLY A 110 -5.56 -1.41 2.04
CA GLY A 110 -4.29 -0.92 1.52
C GLY A 110 -4.31 -0.45 0.07
N ILE A 111 -3.44 0.52 -0.19
CA ILE A 111 -2.96 0.89 -1.53
C ILE A 111 -1.45 0.74 -1.52
N PHE A 112 -0.91 0.15 -2.58
CA PHE A 112 0.52 0.04 -2.83
C PHE A 112 0.91 0.99 -3.97
N LEU A 113 2.08 1.60 -3.84
CA LEU A 113 2.70 2.36 -4.93
C LEU A 113 4.18 1.98 -5.06
N ASP A 114 4.53 1.56 -6.26
CA ASP A 114 5.91 1.40 -6.69
C ASP A 114 6.54 2.78 -6.95
N CYS A 115 7.62 3.08 -6.24
CA CYS A 115 8.43 4.27 -6.44
C CYS A 115 9.82 3.95 -7.00
N ALA A 116 10.12 2.67 -7.18
CA ALA A 116 11.41 2.21 -7.68
C ALA A 116 11.49 2.30 -9.22
N ARG A 117 10.48 1.79 -9.95
CA ARG A 117 10.45 1.86 -11.42
C ARG A 117 10.31 3.29 -11.89
N HIS A 118 9.39 4.06 -11.31
CA HIS A 118 9.35 5.51 -11.51
C HIS A 118 9.27 6.23 -10.17
N PHE A 119 10.16 7.23 -10.00
CA PHE A 119 10.24 8.03 -8.78
C PHE A 119 9.07 9.01 -8.68
N HIS A 120 8.41 9.04 -7.53
CA HIS A 120 7.33 9.96 -7.22
C HIS A 120 7.72 10.91 -6.09
N SER A 121 7.51 12.21 -6.27
CA SER A 121 7.88 13.21 -5.24
C SER A 121 7.04 13.07 -3.96
N ILE A 122 7.59 13.54 -2.84
CA ILE A 122 6.87 13.62 -1.54
C ILE A 122 5.53 14.36 -1.70
N ALA A 123 5.46 15.40 -2.52
CA ALA A 123 4.22 16.12 -2.80
C ALA A 123 3.16 15.20 -3.46
N THR A 124 3.57 14.34 -4.39
CA THR A 124 2.70 13.35 -5.01
C THR A 124 2.21 12.32 -3.99
N LEU A 125 3.12 11.84 -3.12
CA LEU A 125 2.78 10.87 -2.08
C LEU A 125 1.80 11.46 -1.04
N LYS A 126 2.02 12.68 -0.58
CA LYS A 126 1.08 13.37 0.34
C LYS A 126 -0.31 13.52 -0.29
N ARG A 127 -0.36 13.85 -1.59
CA ARG A 127 -1.63 13.94 -2.31
C ARG A 127 -2.33 12.59 -2.41
N LEU A 128 -1.60 11.50 -2.67
CA LEU A 128 -2.15 10.13 -2.67
C LEU A 128 -2.67 9.76 -1.28
N LEU A 129 -1.91 10.00 -0.22
CA LEU A 129 -2.32 9.73 1.17
C LEU A 129 -3.61 10.48 1.52
N LYS A 130 -3.75 11.73 1.10
CA LYS A 130 -4.98 12.52 1.27
C LYS A 130 -6.16 11.88 0.55
N GLN A 131 -5.98 11.40 -0.69
CA GLN A 131 -7.01 10.68 -1.43
C GLN A 131 -7.37 9.35 -0.76
N MET A 132 -6.38 8.59 -0.30
CA MET A 132 -6.58 7.36 0.46
C MET A 132 -7.42 7.60 1.72
N SER A 133 -7.10 8.64 2.49
CA SER A 133 -7.84 8.95 3.72
C SER A 133 -9.30 9.32 3.46
N LEU A 134 -9.58 10.03 2.35
CA LEU A 134 -10.95 10.38 1.94
C LEU A 134 -11.82 9.14 1.66
N TYR A 135 -11.20 8.04 1.25
CA TYR A 135 -11.86 6.75 1.02
C TYR A 135 -11.57 5.71 2.10
N LYS A 136 -11.10 6.14 3.28
CA LYS A 136 -10.95 5.34 4.50
C LYS A 136 -9.96 4.17 4.36
N PHE A 137 -8.99 4.27 3.47
CA PHE A 137 -7.81 3.39 3.50
C PHE A 137 -6.95 3.71 4.72
N ASN A 138 -6.32 2.67 5.28
CA ASN A 138 -5.51 2.81 6.49
C ASN A 138 -4.09 2.23 6.38
N ARG A 139 -3.72 1.71 5.22
CA ARG A 139 -2.37 1.19 4.94
C ARG A 139 -1.86 1.72 3.61
N PHE A 140 -0.68 2.32 3.65
CA PHE A 140 0.08 2.66 2.45
C PHE A 140 1.31 1.76 2.37
N HIS A 141 1.32 0.85 1.39
CA HIS A 141 2.46 -0.01 1.13
C HIS A 141 3.38 0.69 0.13
N TRP A 142 4.58 1.03 0.60
CA TRP A 142 5.54 1.86 -0.13
C TRP A 142 6.69 1.01 -0.63
N HIS A 143 6.68 0.68 -1.92
CA HIS A 143 7.74 -0.07 -2.56
C HIS A 143 8.90 0.85 -2.93
N LEU A 144 10.00 0.70 -2.18
CA LEU A 144 11.11 1.65 -2.14
C LEU A 144 12.31 1.17 -2.94
N THR A 145 12.42 -0.12 -3.25
CA THR A 145 13.61 -0.71 -3.86
C THR A 145 13.24 -1.77 -4.88
N ASP A 146 13.92 -1.73 -6.02
CA ASP A 146 13.77 -2.71 -7.08
C ASP A 146 14.99 -2.67 -8.03
N ASP A 147 14.97 -3.43 -9.09
CA ASP A 147 16.04 -3.53 -10.08
C ASP A 147 16.39 -2.17 -10.70
N GLU A 148 15.39 -1.33 -10.94
CA GLU A 148 15.53 -0.06 -11.64
C GLU A 148 15.88 1.11 -10.71
N GLY A 149 15.85 0.89 -9.39
CA GLY A 149 16.22 1.96 -8.48
C GLY A 149 16.05 1.67 -7.00
N TRP A 150 16.96 2.21 -6.22
CA TRP A 150 16.93 2.27 -4.75
C TRP A 150 16.50 3.67 -4.29
N ARG A 151 15.39 3.79 -3.55
CA ARG A 151 14.77 5.09 -3.28
C ARG A 151 14.90 5.58 -1.83
N LEU A 152 15.53 4.84 -0.94
CA LEU A 152 15.65 5.17 0.48
C LEU A 152 17.08 5.51 0.86
N GLU A 153 17.30 6.67 1.48
CA GLU A 153 18.60 7.01 2.08
C GLU A 153 18.91 6.05 3.22
N ILE A 154 20.03 5.32 3.09
CA ILE A 154 20.62 4.47 4.12
C ILE A 154 22.00 5.02 4.45
N LYS A 155 22.18 5.51 5.66
CA LYS A 155 23.43 6.19 6.08
C LYS A 155 24.60 5.25 6.17
N ALA A 156 24.35 3.98 6.53
CA ALA A 156 25.36 2.93 6.55
C ALA A 156 25.95 2.67 5.14
N PHE A 157 25.13 2.82 4.09
CA PHE A 157 25.49 2.57 2.70
C PHE A 157 25.09 3.72 1.78
N PRO A 158 25.80 4.86 1.79
CA PRO A 158 25.44 6.02 0.96
C PRO A 158 25.51 5.73 -0.54
N GLN A 159 26.23 4.68 -0.96
CA GLN A 159 26.30 4.23 -2.35
C GLN A 159 24.93 3.81 -2.90
N LEU A 160 24.02 3.32 -2.05
CA LEU A 160 22.66 2.94 -2.46
C LEU A 160 21.90 4.10 -3.10
N THR A 161 22.08 5.32 -2.61
CA THR A 161 21.46 6.51 -3.22
C THR A 161 22.39 7.26 -4.17
N ALA A 162 23.72 7.17 -3.99
CA ALA A 162 24.65 7.80 -4.91
C ALA A 162 24.71 7.07 -6.28
N VAL A 163 24.57 5.75 -6.29
CA VAL A 163 24.62 4.88 -7.48
C VAL A 163 23.25 4.26 -7.75
N GLY A 164 22.69 3.51 -6.79
CA GLY A 164 21.49 2.71 -6.97
C GLY A 164 20.21 3.52 -7.22
N ALA A 165 20.17 4.81 -6.85
CA ALA A 165 19.01 5.67 -7.10
C ALA A 165 18.95 6.22 -8.55
N TRP A 166 19.96 5.98 -9.37
CA TRP A 166 20.11 6.59 -10.68
C TRP A 166 20.37 5.56 -11.75
N ARG A 167 19.60 5.60 -12.84
CA ARG A 167 19.76 4.76 -14.03
C ARG A 167 19.98 5.58 -15.28
N GLY A 168 20.70 5.01 -16.26
CA GLY A 168 20.93 5.69 -17.51
C GLY A 168 22.14 5.17 -18.30
N HIS A 169 22.37 5.73 -19.47
CA HIS A 169 23.53 5.37 -20.31
C HIS A 169 24.84 5.71 -19.60
N GLY A 170 25.70 4.70 -19.46
CA GLY A 170 27.02 4.86 -18.81
C GLY A 170 26.97 4.86 -17.28
N LEU A 171 25.81 4.65 -16.65
CA LEU A 171 25.67 4.46 -15.22
C LEU A 171 25.77 2.96 -14.84
N ALA A 172 26.02 2.69 -13.57
CA ALA A 172 26.08 1.34 -13.04
C ALA A 172 24.74 0.60 -13.19
N VAL A 173 23.64 1.31 -12.97
CA VAL A 173 22.28 0.86 -13.32
C VAL A 173 21.98 1.32 -14.72
N GLY A 174 21.75 0.38 -15.63
CA GLY A 174 21.54 0.67 -17.05
C GLY A 174 20.23 1.41 -17.34
N PRO A 175 20.05 1.93 -18.57
CA PRO A 175 18.82 2.59 -18.97
C PRO A 175 17.70 1.58 -19.18
N GLN A 176 16.55 1.82 -18.52
CA GLN A 176 15.36 0.98 -18.63
C GLN A 176 14.09 1.85 -18.61
N LEU A 177 12.96 1.28 -18.98
CA LEU A 177 11.65 1.89 -18.87
C LEU A 177 11.60 3.32 -19.42
N SER A 178 11.70 3.46 -20.72
CA SER A 178 11.69 4.75 -21.43
C SER A 178 12.90 5.66 -21.15
N GLY A 179 14.06 5.09 -20.82
CA GLY A 179 15.28 5.84 -20.55
C GLY A 179 15.70 6.70 -21.74
N GLY A 180 15.75 8.03 -21.54
CA GLY A 180 16.36 8.99 -22.45
C GLY A 180 17.89 8.96 -22.38
N LEU A 181 18.53 9.96 -22.95
CA LEU A 181 19.99 10.16 -22.85
C LEU A 181 20.41 10.64 -21.46
N ASP A 182 19.51 11.33 -20.76
CA ASP A 182 19.77 11.89 -19.44
C ASP A 182 19.58 10.83 -18.34
N PRO A 183 20.38 10.89 -17.26
CA PRO A 183 20.15 10.06 -16.07
C PRO A 183 18.75 10.29 -15.50
N TYR A 184 18.08 9.19 -15.11
CA TYR A 184 16.79 9.22 -14.44
C TYR A 184 16.92 8.66 -13.03
N GLY A 185 16.27 9.28 -12.06
CA GLY A 185 16.26 8.78 -10.69
C GLY A 185 15.75 9.77 -9.67
N GLY A 186 16.08 9.48 -8.42
CA GLY A 186 15.70 10.21 -7.23
C GLY A 186 15.64 9.29 -6.03
N TYR A 187 15.64 9.86 -4.84
CA TYR A 187 15.49 9.12 -3.60
C TYR A 187 14.86 10.01 -2.53
N TYR A 188 14.44 9.40 -1.44
CA TYR A 188 13.90 10.08 -0.28
C TYR A 188 14.96 10.12 0.81
N THR A 189 15.24 11.32 1.32
CA THR A 189 16.06 11.49 2.51
C THR A 189 15.31 10.97 3.75
N GLN A 190 16.05 10.57 4.77
CA GLN A 190 15.43 10.14 6.03
C GLN A 190 14.55 11.22 6.66
N SER A 191 14.89 12.50 6.46
CA SER A 191 14.06 13.62 6.92
C SER A 191 12.72 13.67 6.20
N GLU A 192 12.70 13.51 4.88
CA GLU A 192 11.48 13.46 4.07
C GLU A 192 10.61 12.24 4.41
N VAL A 193 11.25 11.07 4.68
CA VAL A 193 10.53 9.89 5.13
C VAL A 193 9.85 10.13 6.49
N ARG A 194 10.56 10.69 7.48
CA ARG A 194 9.96 11.00 8.80
C ARG A 194 8.80 11.99 8.67
N GLU A 195 8.93 13.00 7.82
CA GLU A 195 7.86 13.95 7.54
C GLU A 195 6.63 13.28 6.92
N LEU A 196 6.83 12.39 5.92
CA LEU A 196 5.75 11.67 5.27
C LEU A 196 5.05 10.68 6.23
N VAL A 197 5.82 9.99 7.07
CA VAL A 197 5.29 9.08 8.10
C VAL A 197 4.43 9.84 9.11
N ALA A 198 4.89 10.99 9.59
CA ALA A 198 4.11 11.83 10.51
C ALA A 198 2.84 12.36 9.84
N TYR A 199 2.91 12.78 8.58
CA TYR A 199 1.75 13.23 7.80
C TYR A 199 0.73 12.10 7.63
N ALA A 200 1.15 10.90 7.23
CA ALA A 200 0.29 9.75 7.08
C ALA A 200 -0.41 9.36 8.39
N ALA A 201 0.32 9.37 9.50
CA ALA A 201 -0.23 9.11 10.85
C ALA A 201 -1.33 10.12 11.19
N GLY A 202 -1.15 11.41 10.88
CA GLY A 202 -2.18 12.45 11.02
C GLY A 202 -3.46 12.14 10.23
N LEU A 203 -3.36 11.41 9.12
CA LEU A 203 -4.49 10.95 8.31
C LEU A 203 -5.07 9.59 8.75
N GLY A 204 -4.52 8.95 9.78
CA GLY A 204 -4.90 7.60 10.21
C GLY A 204 -4.37 6.49 9.29
N ILE A 205 -3.30 6.74 8.54
CA ILE A 205 -2.68 5.80 7.62
C ILE A 205 -1.33 5.37 8.17
N THR A 206 -1.10 4.06 8.26
CA THR A 206 0.22 3.50 8.56
C THR A 206 0.97 3.23 7.25
N ILE A 207 2.20 3.71 7.15
CA ILE A 207 3.09 3.36 6.03
C ILE A 207 3.77 2.04 6.35
N ILE A 208 3.72 1.11 5.40
CA ILE A 208 4.45 -0.15 5.39
C ILE A 208 5.58 0.00 4.36
N PRO A 209 6.86 0.10 4.79
CA PRO A 209 7.97 0.12 3.86
C PRO A 209 8.20 -1.27 3.28
N GLU A 210 8.57 -1.34 2.01
CA GLU A 210 9.07 -2.55 1.37
C GLU A 210 10.52 -2.37 0.93
N ILE A 211 11.34 -3.34 1.33
CA ILE A 211 12.69 -3.59 0.82
C ILE A 211 12.65 -4.97 0.20
N ASP A 212 12.61 -5.01 -1.12
CA ASP A 212 12.42 -6.26 -1.85
C ASP A 212 13.70 -7.08 -1.93
N ILE A 213 13.62 -8.34 -1.51
CA ILE A 213 14.71 -9.32 -1.46
C ILE A 213 14.17 -10.76 -1.61
N PRO A 214 14.97 -11.74 -2.03
CA PRO A 214 16.34 -11.65 -2.56
C PRO A 214 16.39 -11.27 -4.04
N GLY A 215 15.27 -11.38 -4.77
CA GLY A 215 15.08 -10.86 -6.12
C GLY A 215 15.03 -9.33 -6.14
N HIS A 216 14.88 -8.74 -7.32
CA HIS A 216 14.66 -7.29 -7.49
C HIS A 216 15.75 -6.40 -6.86
N CYS A 217 16.99 -6.91 -6.79
CA CYS A 217 18.10 -6.27 -6.08
C CYS A 217 19.20 -5.71 -7.00
N HIS A 218 18.98 -5.63 -8.33
CA HIS A 218 20.01 -5.15 -9.26
C HIS A 218 20.59 -3.80 -8.87
N ALA A 219 19.76 -2.81 -8.51
CA ALA A 219 20.23 -1.48 -8.10
C ALA A 219 21.14 -1.54 -6.85
N ALA A 220 20.80 -2.39 -5.87
CA ALA A 220 21.60 -2.57 -4.66
C ALA A 220 22.93 -3.28 -4.97
N ILE A 221 22.89 -4.34 -5.80
CA ILE A 221 24.07 -5.11 -6.21
C ILE A 221 25.05 -4.22 -6.98
N LYS A 222 24.54 -3.36 -7.89
CA LYS A 222 25.37 -2.40 -8.63
C LYS A 222 25.95 -1.30 -7.75
N ALA A 223 25.29 -0.97 -6.65
CA ALA A 223 25.79 0.03 -5.69
C ALA A 223 26.85 -0.53 -4.75
N LEU A 224 26.81 -1.83 -4.43
CA LEU A 224 27.65 -2.48 -3.42
C LEU A 224 28.24 -3.82 -3.94
N PRO A 225 28.90 -3.84 -5.12
CA PRO A 225 29.34 -5.09 -5.73
C PRO A 225 30.39 -5.84 -4.89
N GLU A 226 31.25 -5.14 -4.17
CA GLU A 226 32.24 -5.72 -3.29
C GLU A 226 31.66 -6.49 -2.10
N LEU A 227 30.41 -6.20 -1.75
CA LEU A 227 29.71 -6.83 -0.63
C LEU A 227 28.72 -7.90 -1.07
N LEU A 228 28.10 -7.72 -2.24
CA LEU A 228 26.91 -8.48 -2.68
C LEU A 228 27.19 -9.43 -3.87
N VAL A 229 28.38 -9.37 -4.48
CA VAL A 229 28.71 -10.22 -5.65
C VAL A 229 29.70 -11.32 -5.27
N GLU A 230 29.38 -12.56 -5.63
CA GLU A 230 30.30 -13.69 -5.62
C GLU A 230 30.97 -13.82 -6.99
N GLU A 231 32.25 -13.44 -7.13
CA GLU A 231 32.96 -13.49 -8.40
C GLU A 231 33.11 -14.93 -8.98
N ALA A 232 33.01 -15.94 -8.11
CA ALA A 232 33.13 -17.35 -8.50
C ALA A 232 31.80 -17.95 -8.98
N ASP A 233 30.68 -17.31 -8.75
CA ASP A 233 29.37 -17.79 -9.19
C ASP A 233 29.30 -17.84 -10.73
N ARG A 234 28.83 -18.96 -11.25
CA ARG A 234 28.60 -19.19 -12.68
C ARG A 234 27.17 -19.56 -13.00
N SER A 235 26.28 -19.34 -12.03
CA SER A 235 24.84 -19.55 -12.22
C SER A 235 24.30 -18.72 -13.38
N ARG A 236 23.34 -19.29 -14.07
CA ARG A 236 22.70 -18.62 -15.22
C ARG A 236 21.21 -18.60 -15.00
N TYR A 237 20.66 -17.42 -14.96
CA TYR A 237 19.24 -17.20 -14.86
C TYR A 237 18.82 -15.95 -15.62
N LEU A 238 17.53 -15.77 -15.79
CA LEU A 238 16.95 -14.56 -16.33
C LEU A 238 15.67 -14.26 -15.56
N SER A 239 15.56 -13.07 -14.98
CA SER A 239 14.37 -12.63 -14.27
C SER A 239 13.22 -12.33 -15.24
N VAL A 240 12.03 -12.13 -14.70
CA VAL A 240 10.85 -11.73 -15.49
C VAL A 240 11.03 -10.38 -16.17
N GLN A 241 11.90 -9.50 -15.63
CA GLN A 241 12.29 -8.21 -16.21
C GLN A 241 13.60 -8.30 -17.03
N TYR A 242 14.08 -9.51 -17.33
CA TYR A 242 15.28 -9.78 -18.14
C TYR A 242 16.63 -9.39 -17.51
N PHE A 243 16.71 -9.31 -16.18
CA PHE A 243 17.99 -9.22 -15.46
C PHE A 243 18.59 -10.59 -15.23
N ASP A 244 19.91 -10.67 -15.28
CA ASP A 244 20.72 -11.86 -15.00
C ASP A 244 21.67 -11.68 -13.79
N ASP A 245 21.49 -10.56 -13.05
CA ASP A 245 22.34 -10.14 -11.94
C ASP A 245 21.57 -9.40 -10.84
N ASN A 246 20.29 -9.78 -10.60
CA ASN A 246 19.38 -9.05 -9.69
C ASN A 246 19.03 -9.81 -8.40
N VAL A 247 19.74 -10.88 -8.07
CA VAL A 247 19.39 -11.72 -6.91
C VAL A 247 20.52 -11.73 -5.89
N LEU A 248 20.24 -11.41 -4.64
CA LEU A 248 21.18 -11.48 -3.53
C LEU A 248 21.62 -12.92 -3.27
N ASN A 249 22.90 -13.12 -2.97
CA ASN A 249 23.43 -14.44 -2.63
C ASN A 249 23.30 -14.69 -1.11
N PRO A 250 22.48 -15.69 -0.68
CA PRO A 250 22.24 -15.97 0.73
C PRO A 250 23.39 -16.65 1.46
N ALA A 251 24.47 -16.99 0.76
CA ALA A 251 25.67 -17.59 1.37
C ALA A 251 26.79 -16.58 1.65
N LEU A 252 26.65 -15.33 1.18
CA LEU A 252 27.66 -14.30 1.43
C LEU A 252 27.46 -13.62 2.78
N PRO A 253 28.50 -13.51 3.64
CA PRO A 253 28.43 -12.71 4.87
C PRO A 253 28.01 -11.26 4.62
N GLY A 254 28.45 -10.67 3.50
CA GLY A 254 28.11 -9.31 3.08
C GLY A 254 26.62 -9.08 2.87
N THR A 255 25.88 -10.10 2.41
CA THR A 255 24.42 -10.03 2.27
C THR A 255 23.75 -9.78 3.63
N TYR A 256 24.20 -10.42 4.69
CA TYR A 256 23.65 -10.24 6.03
C TYR A 256 24.08 -8.90 6.66
N GLU A 257 25.33 -8.48 6.44
CA GLU A 257 25.81 -7.15 6.85
C GLU A 257 24.95 -6.04 6.21
N PHE A 258 24.70 -6.16 4.91
CA PHE A 258 23.83 -5.25 4.16
C PHE A 258 22.42 -5.24 4.74
N LEU A 259 21.78 -6.41 4.85
CA LEU A 259 20.38 -6.51 5.28
C LEU A 259 20.18 -6.05 6.73
N ASP A 260 21.08 -6.43 7.64
CA ASP A 260 20.95 -6.05 9.05
C ASP A 260 21.06 -4.53 9.21
N ALA A 261 21.99 -3.87 8.53
CA ALA A 261 22.12 -2.41 8.56
C ALA A 261 20.95 -1.69 7.91
N VAL A 262 20.43 -2.20 6.79
CA VAL A 262 19.22 -1.64 6.13
C VAL A 262 18.01 -1.79 7.04
N MET A 263 17.77 -2.98 7.61
CA MET A 263 16.63 -3.21 8.51
C MET A 263 16.72 -2.37 9.79
N ASP A 264 17.92 -2.09 10.30
CA ASP A 264 18.11 -1.18 11.46
C ASP A 264 17.56 0.21 11.15
N GLU A 265 17.99 0.81 10.04
CA GLU A 265 17.56 2.16 9.66
C GLU A 265 16.09 2.20 9.26
N VAL A 266 15.58 1.17 8.57
CA VAL A 266 14.16 1.05 8.22
C VAL A 266 13.29 0.96 9.48
N CYS A 267 13.68 0.14 10.46
CA CYS A 267 12.93 0.02 11.71
C CYS A 267 12.88 1.34 12.51
N ASP A 268 13.93 2.14 12.43
CA ASP A 268 14.03 3.46 13.05
C ASP A 268 13.17 4.52 12.35
N LEU A 269 13.11 4.46 11.02
CA LEU A 269 12.37 5.42 10.20
C LEU A 269 10.85 5.20 10.24
N PHE A 270 10.43 3.94 10.31
CA PHE A 270 9.03 3.56 10.24
C PHE A 270 8.53 3.02 11.59
N PRO A 271 7.78 3.81 12.37
CA PRO A 271 7.30 3.40 13.70
C PRO A 271 6.22 2.31 13.65
N GLY A 272 5.59 2.09 12.50
CA GLY A 272 4.65 0.99 12.30
C GLY A 272 5.25 -0.37 12.66
N SER A 273 4.42 -1.32 13.06
CA SER A 273 4.86 -2.65 13.51
C SER A 273 5.24 -3.60 12.38
N GLN A 274 5.18 -3.18 11.12
CA GLN A 274 5.25 -4.05 9.95
C GLN A 274 6.29 -3.55 8.95
N VAL A 275 7.09 -4.49 8.39
CA VAL A 275 8.03 -4.26 7.29
C VAL A 275 7.84 -5.36 6.26
N HIS A 276 7.71 -4.99 5.00
CA HIS A 276 7.59 -5.92 3.88
C HIS A 276 8.96 -6.20 3.28
N MET A 277 9.28 -7.49 3.07
CA MET A 277 10.59 -7.94 2.59
C MET A 277 10.52 -8.54 1.18
N GLY A 278 9.48 -8.23 0.41
CA GLY A 278 9.30 -8.75 -0.94
C GLY A 278 9.17 -10.26 -0.99
N GLY A 279 10.10 -10.94 -1.63
CA GLY A 279 10.21 -12.39 -1.70
C GLY A 279 9.76 -12.98 -3.02
N ASP A 280 9.25 -12.16 -3.92
CA ASP A 280 8.66 -12.55 -5.19
C ASP A 280 9.70 -12.79 -6.30
N GLU A 281 9.27 -13.51 -7.31
CA GLU A 281 9.88 -13.66 -8.63
C GLU A 281 11.37 -14.09 -8.66
N VAL A 282 11.84 -14.80 -7.63
CA VAL A 282 13.22 -15.34 -7.64
C VAL A 282 13.37 -16.34 -8.79
N PRO A 283 14.27 -16.07 -9.76
CA PRO A 283 14.33 -16.84 -10.99
C PRO A 283 14.82 -18.27 -10.78
N THR A 284 14.33 -19.18 -11.63
CA THR A 284 14.91 -20.53 -11.72
C THR A 284 16.33 -20.47 -12.28
N GLY A 285 17.25 -21.24 -11.70
CA GLY A 285 18.66 -21.30 -12.11
C GLY A 285 19.58 -20.42 -11.27
N VAL A 286 19.05 -19.55 -10.44
CA VAL A 286 19.84 -18.76 -9.49
C VAL A 286 20.54 -19.69 -8.48
N TRP A 287 21.78 -19.35 -8.06
CA TRP A 287 22.62 -20.06 -7.08
C TRP A 287 23.06 -21.49 -7.43
N THR A 288 22.68 -22.01 -8.59
CA THR A 288 22.95 -23.41 -9.00
C THR A 288 24.46 -23.71 -9.15
N ASP A 289 25.23 -22.74 -9.60
CA ASP A 289 26.67 -22.83 -9.83
C ASP A 289 27.46 -21.83 -8.96
N SER A 290 26.88 -21.42 -7.82
CA SER A 290 27.52 -20.63 -6.79
C SER A 290 28.24 -21.54 -5.79
N PRO A 291 29.58 -21.53 -5.70
CA PRO A 291 30.33 -22.32 -4.72
C PRO A 291 29.89 -22.05 -3.28
N ALA A 292 29.65 -20.80 -2.92
CA ALA A 292 29.22 -20.44 -1.57
C ALA A 292 27.82 -21.01 -1.26
N CYS A 293 26.88 -20.91 -2.18
CA CYS A 293 25.53 -21.47 -1.99
C CYS A 293 25.55 -22.99 -1.94
N GLN A 294 26.36 -23.67 -2.76
CA GLN A 294 26.51 -25.11 -2.70
C GLN A 294 27.09 -25.58 -1.36
N GLN A 295 28.06 -24.83 -0.82
CA GLN A 295 28.59 -25.11 0.50
C GLN A 295 27.50 -24.92 1.58
N LEU A 296 26.77 -23.81 1.58
CA LEU A 296 25.70 -23.54 2.54
C LEU A 296 24.61 -24.63 2.48
N MET A 297 24.21 -25.05 1.26
CA MET A 297 23.25 -26.15 1.09
C MET A 297 23.75 -27.44 1.72
N ALA A 298 25.01 -27.79 1.50
CA ALA A 298 25.61 -28.99 2.10
C ALA A 298 25.66 -28.93 3.64
N GLU A 299 26.04 -27.78 4.20
CA GLU A 299 26.12 -27.56 5.63
C GLU A 299 24.74 -27.64 6.31
N GLN A 300 23.69 -27.12 5.65
CA GLN A 300 22.34 -27.08 6.17
C GLN A 300 21.49 -28.32 5.79
N GLY A 301 22.01 -29.17 4.89
CA GLY A 301 21.30 -30.34 4.38
C GLY A 301 20.16 -29.99 3.43
N TYR A 302 20.21 -28.83 2.78
CA TYR A 302 19.19 -28.38 1.83
C TYR A 302 19.27 -29.16 0.51
N GLN A 303 18.11 -29.41 -0.08
CA GLN A 303 17.97 -30.20 -1.31
C GLN A 303 17.58 -29.34 -2.52
N ASP A 304 17.07 -28.13 -2.29
CA ASP A 304 16.55 -27.22 -3.31
C ASP A 304 17.01 -25.79 -3.03
N CYS A 305 17.35 -25.03 -4.09
CA CYS A 305 17.71 -23.61 -3.99
C CYS A 305 16.60 -22.74 -3.38
N ARG A 306 15.34 -23.16 -3.44
CA ARG A 306 14.23 -22.47 -2.72
C ARG A 306 14.42 -22.47 -1.21
N GLU A 307 15.12 -23.46 -0.66
CA GLU A 307 15.44 -23.48 0.77
C GLU A 307 16.48 -22.41 1.14
N LEU A 308 17.31 -21.99 0.19
CA LEU A 308 18.22 -20.84 0.35
C LEU A 308 17.44 -19.53 0.46
N GLN A 309 16.41 -19.34 -0.37
CA GLN A 309 15.50 -18.20 -0.25
C GLN A 309 14.83 -18.19 1.13
N GLY A 310 14.25 -19.32 1.54
CA GLY A 310 13.64 -19.46 2.85
C GLY A 310 14.63 -19.23 3.99
N HIS A 311 15.89 -19.65 3.83
CA HIS A 311 16.97 -19.41 4.81
C HIS A 311 17.21 -17.90 5.03
N LEU A 312 17.36 -17.13 3.95
CA LEU A 312 17.55 -15.68 4.00
C LEU A 312 16.33 -14.97 4.61
N LEU A 313 15.14 -15.30 4.14
CA LEU A 313 13.90 -14.69 4.64
C LEU A 313 13.64 -15.01 6.10
N ARG A 314 13.98 -16.22 6.57
CA ARG A 314 13.92 -16.56 8.00
C ARG A 314 14.88 -15.70 8.83
N HIS A 315 16.08 -15.41 8.35
CA HIS A 315 16.99 -14.47 9.01
C HIS A 315 16.32 -13.09 9.17
N CYS A 316 15.78 -12.56 8.08
CA CYS A 316 15.07 -11.26 8.10
C CYS A 316 13.89 -11.28 9.07
N GLN A 317 13.08 -12.35 9.06
CA GLN A 317 11.95 -12.49 9.99
C GLN A 317 12.41 -12.45 11.44
N GLN A 318 13.46 -13.20 11.78
CA GLN A 318 14.02 -13.23 13.14
C GLN A 318 14.65 -11.89 13.54
N TYR A 319 15.30 -11.21 12.58
CA TYR A 319 15.89 -9.90 12.82
C TYR A 319 14.83 -8.86 13.13
N LEU A 320 13.80 -8.77 12.29
CA LEU A 320 12.67 -7.87 12.48
C LEU A 320 11.91 -8.16 13.79
N ALA A 321 11.72 -9.43 14.15
CA ALA A 321 11.10 -9.81 15.42
C ALA A 321 11.90 -9.30 16.63
N ARG A 322 13.23 -9.35 16.59
CA ARG A 322 14.08 -8.76 17.66
C ARG A 322 13.92 -7.24 17.77
N LYS A 323 13.53 -6.57 16.68
CA LYS A 323 13.21 -5.12 16.65
C LYS A 323 11.75 -4.83 17.00
N GLY A 324 10.96 -5.83 17.36
CA GLY A 324 9.52 -5.69 17.62
C GLY A 324 8.67 -5.45 16.38
N LYS A 325 9.17 -5.85 15.20
CA LYS A 325 8.48 -5.74 13.91
C LYS A 325 8.04 -7.11 13.41
N GLN A 326 6.92 -7.12 12.70
CA GLN A 326 6.41 -8.28 11.96
C GLN A 326 6.89 -8.20 10.51
N MET A 327 7.40 -9.32 9.99
CA MET A 327 7.72 -9.44 8.57
C MET A 327 6.45 -9.68 7.76
N LEU A 328 6.33 -8.97 6.66
CA LEU A 328 5.37 -9.21 5.58
C LEU A 328 6.14 -9.65 4.34
N GLY A 329 5.48 -10.28 3.38
CA GLY A 329 6.07 -10.58 2.07
C GLY A 329 5.03 -11.13 1.10
N TRP A 330 5.39 -11.13 -0.19
CA TRP A 330 4.59 -11.76 -1.22
C TRP A 330 4.51 -13.26 -0.98
N GLU A 331 3.56 -13.96 -1.58
CA GLU A 331 3.27 -15.37 -1.25
C GLU A 331 4.46 -16.32 -1.42
N GLU A 332 5.45 -15.95 -2.24
CA GLU A 332 6.66 -16.75 -2.45
C GLU A 332 7.61 -16.79 -1.24
N ILE A 333 7.38 -15.97 -0.20
CA ILE A 333 8.08 -16.14 1.09
C ILE A 333 7.84 -17.54 1.69
N LEU A 334 6.79 -18.24 1.24
CA LEU A 334 6.49 -19.60 1.65
C LEU A 334 7.40 -20.65 0.98
N HIS A 335 8.13 -20.28 -0.07
CA HIS A 335 9.06 -21.17 -0.73
C HIS A 335 10.15 -21.64 0.24
N GLY A 336 10.47 -22.94 0.19
CA GLY A 336 11.47 -23.55 1.06
C GLY A 336 11.01 -23.80 2.52
N ASP A 337 9.78 -23.44 2.89
CA ASP A 337 9.14 -23.73 4.18
C ASP A 337 9.99 -23.36 5.42
N LYS A 338 10.57 -22.16 5.43
CA LYS A 338 11.42 -21.67 6.53
C LYS A 338 10.82 -20.51 7.32
N VAL A 339 9.90 -19.77 6.73
CA VAL A 339 9.24 -18.62 7.35
C VAL A 339 8.12 -19.11 8.27
N SER A 340 8.06 -18.57 9.49
CA SER A 340 7.03 -18.96 10.46
C SER A 340 5.69 -18.28 10.19
N ARG A 341 4.60 -18.84 10.76
CA ARG A 341 3.23 -18.30 10.63
C ARG A 341 2.99 -16.95 11.30
N GLU A 342 4.01 -16.36 11.90
CA GLU A 342 3.98 -14.99 12.39
C GLU A 342 4.14 -13.97 11.27
N ALA A 343 4.65 -14.37 10.09
CA ALA A 343 4.68 -13.52 8.91
C ALA A 343 3.29 -13.37 8.30
N THR A 344 3.01 -12.21 7.70
CA THR A 344 1.82 -11.99 6.90
C THR A 344 2.13 -12.17 5.42
N VAL A 345 1.31 -12.96 4.75
CA VAL A 345 1.44 -13.27 3.32
C VAL A 345 0.58 -12.32 2.50
N PHE A 346 1.16 -11.71 1.47
CA PHE A 346 0.45 -10.91 0.48
C PHE A 346 0.26 -11.76 -0.79
N ALA A 347 -0.97 -12.21 -1.02
CA ALA A 347 -1.30 -13.13 -2.10
C ALA A 347 -1.72 -12.37 -3.35
N TRP A 348 -0.91 -12.47 -4.41
CA TRP A 348 -1.07 -11.69 -5.64
C TRP A 348 -1.33 -12.54 -6.89
N THR A 349 -0.83 -13.77 -6.96
CA THR A 349 -0.95 -14.57 -8.19
C THR A 349 -2.38 -15.00 -8.46
N SER A 350 -3.14 -15.31 -7.40
CA SER A 350 -4.56 -15.73 -7.51
C SER A 350 -5.29 -15.64 -6.17
N PHE A 351 -6.62 -15.72 -6.21
CA PHE A 351 -7.43 -15.94 -5.01
C PHE A 351 -7.04 -17.24 -4.30
N GLN A 352 -6.81 -18.31 -5.06
CA GLN A 352 -6.55 -19.63 -4.49
C GLN A 352 -5.25 -19.63 -3.67
N ALA A 353 -4.20 -18.97 -4.15
CA ALA A 353 -2.94 -18.84 -3.40
C ALA A 353 -3.18 -18.21 -2.00
N GLY A 354 -3.99 -17.16 -1.93
CA GLY A 354 -4.34 -16.54 -0.65
C GLY A 354 -5.19 -17.44 0.25
N LEU A 355 -6.17 -18.16 -0.31
CA LEU A 355 -6.98 -19.11 0.44
C LEU A 355 -6.13 -20.28 0.98
N ASP A 356 -5.19 -20.79 0.19
CA ASP A 356 -4.28 -21.86 0.61
C ASP A 356 -3.34 -21.41 1.72
N ALA A 357 -2.79 -20.21 1.63
CA ALA A 357 -1.98 -19.62 2.70
C ALA A 357 -2.79 -19.42 3.99
N ALA A 358 -4.02 -18.89 3.88
CA ALA A 358 -4.92 -18.71 5.02
C ALA A 358 -5.33 -20.06 5.65
N ALA A 359 -5.64 -21.07 4.83
CA ALA A 359 -5.92 -22.43 5.30
C ALA A 359 -4.72 -23.07 6.00
N SER A 360 -3.50 -22.71 5.60
CA SER A 360 -2.25 -23.14 6.25
C SER A 360 -1.94 -22.38 7.55
N GLY A 361 -2.80 -21.42 7.96
CA GLY A 361 -2.72 -20.69 9.21
C GLY A 361 -1.87 -19.43 9.16
N TYR A 362 -1.55 -18.91 7.97
CA TYR A 362 -0.91 -17.59 7.83
C TYR A 362 -1.94 -16.48 7.84
N PRO A 363 -1.64 -15.32 8.46
CA PRO A 363 -2.36 -14.09 8.18
C PRO A 363 -2.16 -13.68 6.71
N VAL A 364 -3.23 -13.31 6.01
CA VAL A 364 -3.19 -13.03 4.58
C VAL A 364 -3.79 -11.65 4.25
N VAL A 365 -3.12 -10.91 3.39
CA VAL A 365 -3.67 -9.75 2.68
C VAL A 365 -3.90 -10.15 1.23
N MET A 366 -5.13 -10.03 0.76
CA MET A 366 -5.51 -10.41 -0.60
C MET A 366 -5.21 -9.29 -1.60
N ALA A 367 -4.40 -9.60 -2.59
CA ALA A 367 -4.03 -8.69 -3.68
C ALA A 367 -4.08 -9.38 -5.07
N PRO A 368 -5.10 -10.23 -5.38
CA PRO A 368 -5.11 -11.01 -6.62
C PRO A 368 -5.06 -10.09 -7.84
N ALA A 369 -4.04 -10.27 -8.69
CA ALA A 369 -3.72 -9.37 -9.79
C ALA A 369 -4.90 -9.16 -10.74
N GLN A 370 -5.65 -10.22 -11.05
CA GLN A 370 -6.81 -10.20 -11.95
C GLN A 370 -7.96 -9.31 -11.45
N HIS A 371 -7.90 -8.81 -10.21
CA HIS A 371 -8.98 -8.03 -9.58
C HIS A 371 -8.51 -6.74 -8.93
N LEU A 372 -7.24 -6.64 -8.49
CA LEU A 372 -6.78 -5.54 -7.64
C LEU A 372 -5.53 -4.81 -8.14
N TYR A 373 -4.83 -5.29 -9.19
CA TYR A 373 -3.65 -4.61 -9.75
C TYR A 373 -4.07 -3.45 -10.66
N LEU A 374 -3.88 -2.24 -10.18
CA LEU A 374 -4.36 -1.03 -10.85
C LEU A 374 -3.42 -0.54 -11.96
N ASP A 375 -2.27 -1.19 -12.17
CA ASP A 375 -1.37 -1.01 -13.31
C ASP A 375 -1.85 -1.73 -14.58
N LEU A 376 -2.77 -2.70 -14.44
CA LEU A 376 -3.39 -3.35 -15.59
C LEU A 376 -4.25 -2.38 -16.40
N ALA A 377 -4.22 -2.50 -17.72
CA ALA A 377 -5.02 -1.71 -18.63
C ALA A 377 -6.52 -1.89 -18.36
N TRP A 378 -7.30 -0.83 -18.53
CA TRP A 378 -8.75 -0.85 -18.30
C TRP A 378 -9.51 -1.67 -19.34
N SER A 379 -8.99 -1.75 -20.55
CA SER A 379 -9.60 -2.46 -21.68
C SER A 379 -8.52 -2.89 -22.69
N GLN A 380 -8.93 -3.63 -23.72
CA GLN A 380 -8.06 -4.04 -24.83
C GLN A 380 -7.90 -2.97 -25.93
N ASP A 381 -8.37 -1.74 -25.71
CA ASP A 381 -8.16 -0.64 -26.64
C ASP A 381 -6.66 -0.32 -26.72
N ILE A 382 -6.13 -0.21 -27.95
CA ILE A 382 -4.70 0.07 -28.19
C ILE A 382 -4.22 1.39 -27.59
N HIS A 383 -5.13 2.33 -27.34
CA HIS A 383 -4.85 3.62 -26.72
C HIS A 383 -4.96 3.59 -25.18
N GLU A 384 -5.44 2.49 -24.62
CA GLU A 384 -5.58 2.35 -23.17
C GLU A 384 -4.21 2.06 -22.55
N PRO A 385 -3.74 2.91 -21.63
CA PRO A 385 -2.47 2.67 -20.96
C PRO A 385 -2.58 1.56 -19.91
N GLY A 386 -1.49 0.86 -19.68
CA GLY A 386 -1.37 -0.17 -18.64
C GLY A 386 -0.73 -1.45 -19.14
N LEU A 387 -0.49 -2.36 -18.23
CA LEU A 387 0.06 -3.68 -18.49
C LEU A 387 -1.06 -4.69 -18.82
N TYR A 388 -0.71 -5.81 -19.44
CA TYR A 388 -1.67 -6.83 -19.91
C TYR A 388 -1.34 -8.25 -19.44
N TRP A 389 -0.26 -8.43 -18.67
CA TRP A 389 0.23 -9.75 -18.29
C TRP A 389 -0.79 -10.60 -17.53
N ALA A 390 -1.68 -9.98 -16.72
CA ALA A 390 -2.78 -10.65 -16.02
C ALA A 390 -4.16 -10.36 -16.66
N GLY A 391 -4.20 -9.80 -17.88
CA GLY A 391 -5.41 -9.41 -18.58
C GLY A 391 -5.71 -7.92 -18.46
N THR A 392 -6.98 -7.55 -18.58
CA THR A 392 -7.47 -6.17 -18.37
C THR A 392 -8.35 -6.10 -17.13
N LEU A 393 -8.38 -4.92 -16.51
CA LEU A 393 -9.09 -4.73 -15.25
C LEU A 393 -10.00 -3.50 -15.31
N ASN A 394 -11.29 -3.69 -15.51
CA ASN A 394 -12.26 -2.62 -15.49
C ASN A 394 -12.87 -2.41 -14.09
N LEU A 395 -13.66 -1.35 -13.95
CA LEU A 395 -14.28 -0.95 -12.68
C LEU A 395 -15.21 -2.04 -12.08
N ALA A 396 -15.98 -2.72 -12.93
CA ALA A 396 -16.88 -3.77 -12.47
C ALA A 396 -16.14 -5.01 -11.98
N GLN A 397 -15.03 -5.36 -12.61
CA GLN A 397 -14.18 -6.47 -12.17
C GLN A 397 -13.55 -6.20 -10.80
N VAL A 398 -13.07 -4.98 -10.53
CA VAL A 398 -12.59 -4.59 -9.20
C VAL A 398 -13.72 -4.68 -8.18
N HIS A 399 -14.88 -4.10 -8.48
CA HIS A 399 -16.03 -4.12 -7.58
C HIS A 399 -16.53 -5.55 -7.30
N ALA A 400 -16.46 -6.45 -8.26
CA ALA A 400 -16.89 -7.85 -8.10
C ALA A 400 -15.97 -8.68 -7.17
N CYS A 401 -14.75 -8.19 -6.87
CA CYS A 401 -13.81 -8.89 -6.00
C CYS A 401 -14.46 -9.23 -4.63
N ASP A 402 -14.40 -10.49 -4.24
CA ASP A 402 -14.73 -10.95 -2.88
C ASP A 402 -13.55 -11.70 -2.26
N PRO A 403 -12.73 -10.99 -1.47
CA PRO A 403 -11.47 -11.53 -0.95
C PRO A 403 -11.66 -12.60 0.14
N ALA A 404 -12.85 -12.67 0.75
CA ALA A 404 -13.14 -13.60 1.83
C ALA A 404 -14.55 -14.20 1.64
N PRO A 405 -14.69 -15.25 0.80
CA PRO A 405 -15.96 -15.92 0.56
C PRO A 405 -16.59 -16.44 1.86
N ALA A 406 -17.90 -16.30 2.01
CA ALA A 406 -18.60 -16.57 3.27
C ALA A 406 -18.52 -18.04 3.75
N ASP A 407 -18.30 -18.97 2.84
CA ASP A 407 -18.17 -20.41 3.09
C ASP A 407 -16.72 -20.87 3.34
N PHE A 408 -15.75 -19.96 3.26
CA PHE A 408 -14.36 -20.30 3.51
C PHE A 408 -14.06 -20.41 5.01
N HIS A 409 -13.55 -21.57 5.44
CA HIS A 409 -13.39 -21.91 6.87
C HIS A 409 -12.29 -21.14 7.62
N ALA A 410 -11.34 -20.53 6.91
CA ALA A 410 -10.22 -19.77 7.50
C ALA A 410 -10.32 -18.24 7.25
N ASN A 411 -11.54 -17.70 7.15
CA ASN A 411 -11.79 -16.29 6.90
C ASN A 411 -11.15 -15.35 7.92
N ASP A 412 -11.01 -15.79 9.18
CA ASP A 412 -10.38 -14.99 10.24
C ASP A 412 -8.90 -14.70 9.97
N ASN A 413 -8.24 -15.51 9.12
CA ASN A 413 -6.87 -15.28 8.68
C ASN A 413 -6.76 -14.26 7.52
N ILE A 414 -7.87 -13.87 6.88
CA ILE A 414 -7.88 -12.85 5.82
C ILE A 414 -8.04 -11.48 6.46
N LEU A 415 -6.94 -10.74 6.54
CA LEU A 415 -6.86 -9.43 7.19
C LEU A 415 -7.53 -8.31 6.39
N GLY A 416 -7.56 -8.45 5.07
CA GLY A 416 -8.12 -7.46 4.16
C GLY A 416 -7.53 -7.50 2.76
N VAL A 417 -7.50 -6.33 2.12
CA VAL A 417 -7.10 -6.19 0.72
C VAL A 417 -6.04 -5.12 0.51
N LEU A 418 -5.22 -5.35 -0.52
CA LEU A 418 -4.29 -4.38 -1.07
C LEU A 418 -4.57 -4.22 -2.58
N SER A 419 -4.60 -2.99 -3.07
CA SER A 419 -4.55 -2.75 -4.52
C SER A 419 -3.18 -2.18 -4.90
N PRO A 420 -2.36 -2.97 -5.58
CA PRO A 420 -1.08 -2.52 -6.12
C PRO A 420 -1.23 -1.61 -7.34
N LEU A 421 -0.30 -0.65 -7.44
CA LEU A 421 -0.01 0.11 -8.65
C LEU A 421 1.49 0.06 -8.90
N TRP A 422 1.93 -0.88 -9.75
CA TRP A 422 3.29 -0.94 -10.26
C TRP A 422 3.53 0.19 -11.24
N SER A 423 4.76 0.71 -11.29
CA SER A 423 5.00 2.02 -11.90
C SER A 423 5.81 2.02 -13.20
N GLU A 424 6.01 0.88 -13.84
CA GLU A 424 6.75 0.77 -15.11
C GLU A 424 6.23 1.74 -16.18
N LEU A 425 4.92 1.97 -16.20
CA LEU A 425 4.26 2.88 -17.15
C LEU A 425 3.69 4.15 -16.48
N ILE A 426 3.98 4.39 -15.20
CA ILE A 426 3.43 5.52 -14.43
C ILE A 426 4.44 6.67 -14.37
N THR A 427 4.63 7.33 -15.50
CA THR A 427 5.65 8.38 -15.69
C THR A 427 5.24 9.77 -15.21
N SER A 428 4.00 9.95 -14.78
CA SER A 428 3.47 11.26 -14.37
C SER A 428 2.36 11.13 -13.33
N ARG A 429 2.09 12.24 -12.63
CA ARG A 429 0.96 12.37 -11.71
C ARG A 429 -0.39 12.14 -12.40
N ASP A 430 -0.58 12.65 -13.60
CA ASP A 430 -1.82 12.49 -14.33
C ASP A 430 -2.04 11.03 -14.75
N ARG A 431 -0.95 10.31 -15.08
CA ARG A 431 -1.01 8.88 -15.35
C ARG A 431 -1.33 8.08 -14.08
N LEU A 432 -0.74 8.45 -12.94
CA LEU A 432 -1.05 7.85 -11.64
C LEU A 432 -2.54 8.00 -11.31
N ASP A 433 -3.07 9.21 -11.41
CA ASP A 433 -4.49 9.49 -11.20
C ASP A 433 -5.40 8.65 -12.13
N TYR A 434 -5.06 8.61 -13.41
CA TYR A 434 -5.83 7.89 -14.42
C TYR A 434 -5.91 6.38 -14.14
N MET A 435 -4.80 5.80 -13.70
CA MET A 435 -4.74 4.37 -13.41
C MET A 435 -5.43 4.04 -12.08
N LEU A 436 -5.34 4.89 -11.08
CA LEU A 436 -5.99 4.70 -9.79
C LEU A 436 -7.51 4.91 -9.87
N PHE A 437 -7.97 5.98 -10.50
CA PHE A 437 -9.38 6.40 -10.40
C PHE A 437 -10.18 6.14 -11.68
N PRO A 438 -11.44 5.67 -11.52
CA PRO A 438 -12.17 5.44 -10.28
C PRO A 438 -12.03 4.02 -9.68
N ARG A 439 -11.12 3.14 -10.14
CA ARG A 439 -10.96 1.76 -9.62
C ARG A 439 -10.65 1.73 -8.12
N MET A 440 -9.87 2.68 -7.63
CA MET A 440 -9.60 2.83 -6.19
C MET A 440 -10.89 3.01 -5.36
N LEU A 441 -11.95 3.63 -5.92
CA LEU A 441 -13.26 3.73 -5.24
C LEU A 441 -13.91 2.35 -5.10
N ALA A 442 -13.78 1.50 -6.12
CA ALA A 442 -14.30 0.13 -6.07
C ALA A 442 -13.51 -0.71 -5.06
N THR A 443 -12.18 -0.55 -5.00
CA THR A 443 -11.36 -1.18 -3.95
C THR A 443 -11.80 -0.74 -2.56
N ALA A 444 -12.07 0.54 -2.35
CA ALA A 444 -12.59 1.06 -1.07
C ALA A 444 -13.92 0.38 -0.69
N GLU A 445 -14.83 0.20 -1.65
CA GLU A 445 -16.10 -0.51 -1.43
C GLU A 445 -15.87 -1.98 -1.05
N VAL A 446 -14.95 -2.68 -1.74
CA VAL A 446 -14.56 -4.07 -1.44
C VAL A 446 -13.98 -4.19 -0.02
N ALA A 447 -13.13 -3.25 0.37
CA ALA A 447 -12.46 -3.25 1.65
C ALA A 447 -13.39 -2.88 2.83
N TRP A 448 -14.38 -2.03 2.56
CA TRP A 448 -15.24 -1.46 3.59
C TRP A 448 -16.56 -2.18 3.75
N SER A 449 -17.25 -2.48 2.64
CA SER A 449 -18.64 -2.95 2.67
C SER A 449 -18.74 -4.47 2.80
N THR A 450 -19.71 -4.94 3.58
CA THR A 450 -20.04 -6.37 3.60
C THR A 450 -20.59 -6.82 2.24
N PRO A 451 -20.48 -8.11 1.85
CA PRO A 451 -20.98 -8.62 0.57
C PRO A 451 -22.46 -8.27 0.31
N ALA A 452 -23.30 -8.35 1.35
CA ALA A 452 -24.73 -8.02 1.25
C ALA A 452 -25.04 -6.55 0.93
N ARG A 453 -24.09 -5.65 1.15
CA ARG A 453 -24.22 -4.21 0.90
C ARG A 453 -23.44 -3.74 -0.33
N LYS A 454 -22.54 -4.56 -0.83
CA LYS A 454 -21.72 -4.30 -2.01
C LYS A 454 -22.52 -4.62 -3.29
N VAL A 455 -23.46 -3.74 -3.63
CA VAL A 455 -24.36 -3.87 -4.78
C VAL A 455 -23.90 -2.95 -5.91
N TRP A 456 -23.64 -3.50 -7.09
CA TRP A 456 -23.08 -2.78 -8.24
C TRP A 456 -23.92 -1.56 -8.65
N GLU A 457 -25.24 -1.72 -8.75
CA GLU A 457 -26.15 -0.65 -9.13
C GLU A 457 -26.12 0.52 -8.14
N HIS A 458 -25.99 0.21 -6.84
CA HIS A 458 -25.85 1.24 -5.80
C HIS A 458 -24.49 1.94 -5.87
N PHE A 459 -23.43 1.21 -6.20
CA PHE A 459 -22.09 1.79 -6.40
C PHE A 459 -22.12 2.75 -7.60
N VAL A 460 -22.66 2.31 -8.75
CA VAL A 460 -22.75 3.13 -9.97
C VAL A 460 -23.63 4.36 -9.75
N ALA A 461 -24.73 4.24 -9.01
CA ALA A 461 -25.61 5.38 -8.70
C ALA A 461 -24.93 6.48 -7.88
N ARG A 462 -23.96 6.11 -7.01
CA ARG A 462 -23.16 7.07 -6.19
C ARG A 462 -21.95 7.64 -6.92
N LEU A 463 -21.51 6.99 -8.00
CA LEU A 463 -20.28 7.34 -8.70
C LEU A 463 -20.24 8.79 -9.21
N PRO A 464 -21.31 9.37 -9.79
CA PRO A 464 -21.29 10.78 -10.24
C PRO A 464 -20.94 11.77 -9.13
N GLY A 465 -21.48 11.59 -7.92
CA GLY A 465 -21.14 12.43 -6.76
C GLY A 465 -19.66 12.30 -6.37
N GLN A 466 -19.11 11.10 -6.47
CA GLN A 466 -17.68 10.88 -6.18
C GLN A 466 -16.76 11.47 -7.27
N LEU A 467 -17.16 11.37 -8.55
CA LEU A 467 -16.41 12.00 -9.63
C LEU A 467 -16.40 13.52 -9.49
N HIS A 468 -17.52 14.12 -9.05
CA HIS A 468 -17.56 15.55 -8.72
C HIS A 468 -16.54 15.95 -7.62
N ILE A 469 -16.39 15.11 -6.58
CA ILE A 469 -15.35 15.33 -5.57
C ILE A 469 -13.94 15.23 -6.19
N LEU A 470 -13.71 14.25 -7.06
CA LEU A 470 -12.43 14.10 -7.76
C LEU A 470 -12.11 15.32 -8.65
N ASP A 471 -13.12 15.89 -9.33
CA ASP A 471 -12.98 17.12 -10.11
C ASP A 471 -12.55 18.31 -9.21
N GLN A 472 -13.20 18.48 -8.06
CA GLN A 472 -12.82 19.52 -7.07
C GLN A 472 -11.38 19.34 -6.56
N LEU A 473 -10.90 18.09 -6.47
CA LEU A 473 -9.53 17.73 -6.06
C LEU A 473 -8.54 17.72 -7.22
N GLN A 474 -8.96 18.11 -8.42
CA GLN A 474 -8.15 18.14 -9.64
C GLN A 474 -7.50 16.77 -9.93
N VAL A 475 -8.24 15.69 -9.75
CA VAL A 475 -7.81 14.31 -10.08
C VAL A 475 -8.12 14.02 -11.54
N ARG A 476 -7.14 13.55 -12.29
CA ARG A 476 -7.24 13.19 -13.71
C ARG A 476 -7.68 11.74 -13.89
N TYR A 477 -8.88 11.41 -13.42
CA TYR A 477 -9.42 10.05 -13.49
C TYR A 477 -9.81 9.63 -14.91
N ARG A 478 -9.84 8.31 -15.15
CA ARG A 478 -10.45 7.73 -16.36
C ARG A 478 -11.97 7.88 -16.30
N VAL A 479 -12.53 8.49 -17.32
CA VAL A 479 -13.99 8.62 -17.42
C VAL A 479 -14.60 7.22 -17.63
N PRO A 480 -15.49 6.76 -16.74
CA PRO A 480 -16.16 5.47 -16.93
C PRO A 480 -16.95 5.44 -18.23
N GLN A 481 -16.78 4.40 -19.02
CA GLN A 481 -17.66 4.13 -20.15
C GLN A 481 -19.02 3.69 -19.61
N ARG A 482 -20.10 4.21 -20.22
CA ARG A 482 -21.49 3.89 -19.86
C ARG A 482 -21.85 2.47 -20.26
#